data_afa5ffb298bf667154ea41849a6ffd00
#
_entry.id   afa5ffb298bf667154ea41849a6ffd00
#
_cell.length_a   1.000
_cell.length_b   1.000
_cell.length_c   1.000
_cell.angle_alpha   90.00
_cell.angle_beta   90.00
_cell.angle_gamma   90.00
#
_symmetry.space_group_name_H-M   'P 1'
#
loop_
_entity.id
_entity.type
_entity.pdbx_description
1 polymer ?
#
loop_
_entity_poly.entity_id
_entity_poly.type
_entity_poly.pdbx_seq_one_letter_code
_entity_poly.pdbx_strand_id
1 'polypeptide(L)'
;MTEINLLLLGEHGVGKTTFVNSLINYIHYENIQGAFKNTPIVAAPQRVSVVDRNNEEGYLSLNTNIDDKFKFKIDTRRNEYIVPVDGHRLRLIDSAGFEISKDGQPELNTLRLPSHLRELHAVCFFLKSSDFEISPSFESLMTQIVTKLDAAAIKNFVFILTGSRKFYFYSTSAYTALWKFVDTIKSRTPEIKIPVSSNNVFCVNNEAFVHLVAHMCGTPLNSKESENSEASWKKSQGECKRLLAYVSKLRPFQLPVNGAVEPIQTFLEKNSPPLLHILLSNFKNSKKCKKLLDDSEQACHLVDDMKQVIQNPPAPSSHHKQHHPQKKQESQTRDSVDGDMKANLEKTAKILKQQKKFIANACKVVETQQDKIYQVLEKFAAMATFLETYGLDDNLEAKIASASSEEGKNEREKKILDKVRQVYERIKRNAKKEAKIEVNEDEIATIGKDLEKLQLCQEVLDNIFKN
;
A
#
# COMPACT_ATOMS: atom_id res chain seq x y z
N MET A 1 -8.94 29.37 0.87
CA MET A 1 -10.07 28.51 1.29
C MET A 1 -9.64 27.76 2.51
N THR A 2 -10.35 27.87 3.62
CA THR A 2 -10.11 27.09 4.83
C THR A 2 -10.55 25.65 4.60
N GLU A 3 -9.76 24.68 5.05
CA GLU A 3 -10.15 23.28 5.03
C GLU A 3 -10.92 22.91 6.30
N ILE A 4 -11.94 22.06 6.18
CA ILE A 4 -12.66 21.46 7.29
C ILE A 4 -12.46 19.96 7.19
N ASN A 5 -11.73 19.37 8.12
CA ASN A 5 -11.34 17.96 8.09
C ASN A 5 -12.23 17.17 9.06
N LEU A 6 -12.98 16.19 8.54
CA LEU A 6 -13.87 15.31 9.30
C LEU A 6 -13.40 13.85 9.16
N LEU A 7 -13.18 13.19 10.28
CA LEU A 7 -12.92 11.77 10.36
C LEU A 7 -14.22 11.03 10.63
N LEU A 8 -14.59 10.06 9.78
CA LEU A 8 -15.81 9.27 9.90
C LEU A 8 -15.47 7.89 10.49
N LEU A 9 -15.97 7.60 11.67
CA LEU A 9 -15.75 6.35 12.42
C LEU A 9 -17.06 5.63 12.67
N GLY A 10 -17.03 4.32 12.66
CA GLY A 10 -18.20 3.50 12.96
C GLY A 10 -18.03 2.10 12.42
N GLU A 11 -18.88 1.20 12.86
CA GLU A 11 -18.86 -0.21 12.45
C GLU A 11 -19.09 -0.39 10.95
N HIS A 12 -18.73 -1.57 10.44
CA HIS A 12 -19.06 -1.95 9.08
C HIS A 12 -20.59 -1.93 8.87
N GLY A 13 -21.04 -1.40 7.74
CA GLY A 13 -22.48 -1.37 7.41
C GLY A 13 -23.32 -0.34 8.19
N VAL A 14 -22.72 0.52 9.00
CA VAL A 14 -23.45 1.60 9.73
C VAL A 14 -23.86 2.76 8.82
N GLY A 15 -23.42 2.81 7.57
CA GLY A 15 -23.84 3.80 6.57
C GLY A 15 -22.89 4.97 6.36
N LYS A 16 -21.59 4.88 6.74
CA LYS A 16 -20.58 5.93 6.52
C LYS A 16 -20.42 6.30 5.05
N THR A 17 -20.11 5.32 4.21
CA THR A 17 -19.91 5.53 2.77
C THR A 17 -21.18 6.03 2.07
N THR A 18 -22.35 5.52 2.49
CA THR A 18 -23.63 6.04 2.00
C THR A 18 -23.84 7.49 2.41
N PHE A 19 -23.43 7.85 3.63
CA PHE A 19 -23.48 9.24 4.09
C PHE A 19 -22.57 10.15 3.26
N VAL A 20 -21.35 9.72 2.91
CA VAL A 20 -20.44 10.50 2.04
C VAL A 20 -21.13 10.82 0.71
N ASN A 21 -21.66 9.80 0.02
CA ASN A 21 -22.36 10.00 -1.24
C ASN A 21 -23.62 10.87 -1.08
N SER A 22 -24.40 10.63 -0.03
CA SER A 22 -25.61 11.43 0.25
C SER A 22 -25.29 12.88 0.53
N LEU A 23 -24.31 13.17 1.38
CA LEU A 23 -23.89 14.52 1.75
C LEU A 23 -23.47 15.32 0.50
N ILE A 24 -22.68 14.70 -0.39
CA ILE A 24 -22.24 15.35 -1.64
C ILE A 24 -23.44 15.70 -2.51
N ASN A 25 -24.43 14.82 -2.63
CA ASN A 25 -25.65 15.11 -3.38
C ASN A 25 -26.50 16.18 -2.70
N TYR A 26 -26.60 16.18 -1.36
CA TYR A 26 -27.32 17.22 -0.60
C TYR A 26 -26.68 18.60 -0.70
N ILE A 27 -25.39 18.68 -0.89
CA ILE A 27 -24.65 19.93 -1.14
C ILE A 27 -24.88 20.42 -2.57
N HIS A 28 -24.85 19.47 -3.53
CA HIS A 28 -24.85 19.80 -4.94
C HIS A 28 -26.26 20.10 -5.49
N TYR A 29 -27.28 19.38 -5.02
CA TYR A 29 -28.65 19.54 -5.49
C TYR A 29 -29.52 20.22 -4.43
N GLU A 30 -30.30 21.21 -4.84
CA GLU A 30 -31.20 21.91 -3.95
C GLU A 30 -32.29 21.01 -3.37
N ASN A 31 -32.77 20.07 -4.18
CA ASN A 31 -33.82 19.12 -3.81
C ASN A 31 -33.66 17.80 -4.59
N ILE A 32 -34.42 16.79 -4.18
CA ILE A 32 -34.35 15.47 -4.80
C ILE A 32 -34.82 15.46 -6.26
N GLN A 33 -35.75 16.38 -6.64
CA GLN A 33 -36.22 16.47 -8.01
C GLN A 33 -35.12 16.98 -8.95
N GLY A 34 -34.28 17.87 -8.48
CA GLY A 34 -33.07 18.29 -9.19
C GLY A 34 -32.09 17.15 -9.37
N ALA A 35 -31.94 16.29 -8.36
CA ALA A 35 -31.08 15.11 -8.43
C ALA A 35 -31.64 14.03 -9.37
N PHE A 36 -32.96 13.81 -9.42
CA PHE A 36 -33.59 12.88 -10.38
C PHE A 36 -33.46 13.31 -11.85
N LYS A 37 -33.44 14.62 -12.11
CA LYS A 37 -33.28 15.16 -13.46
C LYS A 37 -31.85 15.08 -13.98
N ASN A 38 -30.89 14.88 -13.08
CA ASN A 38 -29.47 14.82 -13.38
C ASN A 38 -28.91 13.45 -12.95
N THR A 39 -27.64 13.20 -13.24
CA THR A 39 -26.97 11.99 -12.76
C THR A 39 -26.56 12.16 -11.31
N PRO A 40 -26.99 11.29 -10.38
CA PRO A 40 -26.52 11.30 -9.00
C PRO A 40 -25.00 11.19 -8.91
N ILE A 41 -24.41 11.93 -8.00
CA ILE A 41 -22.97 11.92 -7.78
C ILE A 41 -22.61 10.75 -6.88
N VAL A 42 -21.76 9.86 -7.39
CA VAL A 42 -21.16 8.77 -6.63
C VAL A 42 -19.68 9.07 -6.46
N ALA A 43 -19.31 9.52 -5.28
CA ALA A 43 -17.92 9.81 -4.93
C ALA A 43 -17.21 8.57 -4.38
N ALA A 44 -17.90 7.84 -3.52
CA ALA A 44 -17.39 6.64 -2.87
C ALA A 44 -17.99 5.39 -3.52
N PRO A 45 -17.18 4.47 -4.07
CA PRO A 45 -17.68 3.19 -4.56
C PRO A 45 -18.37 2.41 -3.44
N GLN A 46 -19.55 1.87 -3.73
CA GLN A 46 -20.28 1.07 -2.72
C GLN A 46 -21.22 0.07 -3.38
N ARG A 47 -21.64 -0.94 -2.61
CA ARG A 47 -22.75 -1.82 -2.95
C ARG A 47 -24.00 -1.37 -2.21
N VAL A 48 -25.09 -1.23 -2.93
CA VAL A 48 -26.39 -0.86 -2.36
C VAL A 48 -27.34 -2.03 -2.56
N SER A 49 -27.96 -2.50 -1.48
CA SER A 49 -29.04 -3.49 -1.55
C SER A 49 -30.31 -2.80 -2.05
N VAL A 50 -30.93 -3.37 -3.05
CA VAL A 50 -32.22 -2.93 -3.59
C VAL A 50 -33.13 -4.13 -3.66
N VAL A 51 -34.42 -3.92 -3.39
CA VAL A 51 -35.47 -4.92 -3.58
C VAL A 51 -36.21 -4.55 -4.86
N ASP A 52 -36.30 -5.48 -5.79
CA ASP A 52 -37.03 -5.28 -7.03
C ASP A 52 -38.56 -5.39 -6.85
N ARG A 53 -39.33 -5.20 -7.93
CA ARG A 53 -40.79 -5.30 -7.90
C ARG A 53 -41.31 -6.71 -7.59
N ASN A 54 -40.49 -7.73 -7.74
CA ASN A 54 -40.81 -9.13 -7.47
C ASN A 54 -40.45 -9.54 -6.03
N ASN A 55 -40.00 -8.58 -5.20
CA ASN A 55 -39.44 -8.80 -3.86
C ASN A 55 -38.14 -9.61 -3.88
N GLU A 56 -37.40 -9.63 -4.98
CA GLU A 56 -36.07 -10.23 -5.04
C GLU A 56 -35.03 -9.21 -4.58
N GLU A 57 -34.20 -9.62 -3.62
CA GLU A 57 -33.07 -8.81 -3.17
C GLU A 57 -31.96 -8.84 -4.23
N GLY A 58 -31.55 -7.68 -4.71
CA GLY A 58 -30.44 -7.48 -5.61
C GLY A 58 -29.41 -6.50 -5.03
N TYR A 59 -28.20 -6.51 -5.59
CA TYR A 59 -27.16 -5.56 -5.24
C TYR A 59 -26.78 -4.72 -6.44
N LEU A 60 -26.83 -3.40 -6.28
CA LEU A 60 -26.27 -2.45 -7.24
C LEU A 60 -24.85 -2.09 -6.83
N SER A 61 -23.91 -2.32 -7.72
CA SER A 61 -22.53 -1.88 -7.54
C SER A 61 -22.38 -0.49 -8.14
N LEU A 62 -22.10 0.49 -7.30
CA LEU A 62 -21.87 1.86 -7.70
C LEU A 62 -20.37 2.11 -7.84
N ASN A 63 -19.98 2.57 -9.01
CA ASN A 63 -18.64 3.05 -9.29
C ASN A 63 -18.61 4.58 -9.25
N THR A 64 -17.47 5.16 -8.95
CA THR A 64 -17.26 6.60 -9.00
C THR A 64 -17.60 7.15 -10.38
N ASN A 65 -18.45 8.19 -10.42
CA ASN A 65 -18.86 8.87 -11.63
C ASN A 65 -18.57 10.38 -11.61
N ILE A 66 -17.54 10.79 -10.89
CA ILE A 66 -17.17 12.20 -10.77
C ILE A 66 -16.48 12.65 -12.04
N ASP A 67 -17.05 13.71 -12.63
CA ASP A 67 -16.50 14.48 -13.74
C ASP A 67 -15.68 15.67 -13.19
N ASP A 68 -14.65 16.10 -13.91
CA ASP A 68 -13.81 17.27 -13.61
C ASP A 68 -14.63 18.57 -13.38
N LYS A 69 -15.85 18.62 -13.90
CA LYS A 69 -16.81 19.72 -13.67
C LYS A 69 -17.12 20.00 -12.21
N PHE A 70 -17.04 18.99 -11.35
CA PHE A 70 -17.44 19.12 -9.94
C PHE A 70 -16.37 19.71 -9.04
N LYS A 71 -15.14 19.91 -9.51
CA LYS A 71 -13.98 20.38 -8.72
C LYS A 71 -13.72 19.57 -7.44
N PHE A 72 -14.24 18.33 -7.38
CA PHE A 72 -14.00 17.39 -6.29
C PHE A 72 -12.62 16.75 -6.47
N LYS A 73 -11.95 16.48 -5.36
CA LYS A 73 -10.78 15.63 -5.35
C LYS A 73 -11.10 14.37 -4.57
N ILE A 74 -10.88 13.22 -5.19
CA ILE A 74 -11.10 11.92 -4.57
C ILE A 74 -9.80 11.15 -4.59
N ASP A 75 -9.42 10.67 -3.43
CA ASP A 75 -8.42 9.63 -3.29
C ASP A 75 -9.10 8.35 -2.79
N THR A 76 -9.53 7.49 -3.72
CA THR A 76 -10.20 6.24 -3.39
C THR A 76 -9.29 5.24 -2.69
N ARG A 77 -7.96 5.36 -2.83
CA ARG A 77 -6.99 4.52 -2.12
C ARG A 77 -6.94 4.84 -0.64
N ARG A 78 -7.19 6.12 -0.31
CA ARG A 78 -7.19 6.63 1.07
C ARG A 78 -8.57 6.85 1.64
N ASN A 79 -9.62 6.61 0.86
CA ASN A 79 -11.01 6.94 1.21
C ASN A 79 -11.18 8.40 1.63
N GLU A 80 -10.49 9.31 0.95
CA GLU A 80 -10.58 10.75 1.14
C GLU A 80 -11.40 11.41 0.05
N TYR A 81 -12.33 12.27 0.46
CA TYR A 81 -13.22 13.00 -0.43
C TYR A 81 -13.17 14.48 -0.10
N ILE A 82 -12.67 15.29 -1.04
CA ILE A 82 -12.54 16.75 -0.85
C ILE A 82 -13.59 17.43 -1.70
N VAL A 83 -14.51 18.10 -1.04
CA VAL A 83 -15.71 18.72 -1.63
C VAL A 83 -15.70 20.23 -1.34
N PRO A 84 -15.85 21.10 -2.36
CA PRO A 84 -16.05 22.53 -2.12
C PRO A 84 -17.44 22.79 -1.56
N VAL A 85 -17.52 23.52 -0.45
CA VAL A 85 -18.77 23.89 0.24
C VAL A 85 -18.67 25.32 0.78
N ASP A 86 -19.54 26.21 0.35
CA ASP A 86 -19.70 27.59 0.91
C ASP A 86 -18.37 28.32 1.18
N GLY A 87 -17.45 28.28 0.21
CA GLY A 87 -16.14 28.94 0.33
C GLY A 87 -15.08 28.16 1.12
N HIS A 88 -15.42 27.01 1.66
CA HIS A 88 -14.53 26.07 2.34
C HIS A 88 -14.23 24.83 1.49
N ARG A 89 -13.24 24.06 1.90
CA ARG A 89 -12.95 22.72 1.38
C ARG A 89 -13.27 21.71 2.48
N LEU A 90 -14.33 20.96 2.31
CA LEU A 90 -14.69 19.88 3.21
C LEU A 90 -13.92 18.63 2.83
N ARG A 91 -13.09 18.12 3.73
CA ARG A 91 -12.40 16.84 3.59
C ARG A 91 -13.11 15.81 4.46
N LEU A 92 -13.63 14.77 3.83
CA LEU A 92 -14.23 13.62 4.50
C LEU A 92 -13.22 12.45 4.42
N ILE A 93 -12.88 11.88 5.55
CA ILE A 93 -11.99 10.73 5.67
C ILE A 93 -12.85 9.56 6.14
N ASP A 94 -13.25 8.70 5.20
CA ASP A 94 -14.10 7.55 5.47
C ASP A 94 -13.22 6.39 5.93
N SER A 95 -13.13 6.16 7.24
CA SER A 95 -12.39 5.03 7.77
C SER A 95 -13.07 3.72 7.35
N ALA A 96 -12.27 2.69 7.05
CA ALA A 96 -12.79 1.33 6.97
C ALA A 96 -13.57 1.03 8.27
N GLY A 97 -14.73 0.39 8.16
CA GLY A 97 -15.47 -0.04 9.36
C GLY A 97 -14.53 -0.89 10.20
N PHE A 98 -14.48 -0.61 11.51
CA PHE A 98 -13.68 -1.45 12.39
C PHE A 98 -14.31 -2.83 12.48
N GLU A 99 -13.46 -3.83 12.33
CA GLU A 99 -13.78 -5.24 12.55
C GLU A 99 -13.19 -5.66 13.88
N ILE A 100 -13.85 -6.59 14.52
CA ILE A 100 -13.33 -7.23 15.72
C ILE A 100 -12.27 -8.23 15.27
N SER A 101 -11.04 -8.12 15.81
CA SER A 101 -10.03 -9.16 15.63
C SER A 101 -10.54 -10.49 16.21
N LYS A 102 -9.94 -11.61 15.81
CA LYS A 102 -10.27 -12.94 16.35
C LYS A 102 -10.20 -13.01 17.88
N ASP A 103 -9.49 -12.09 18.50
CA ASP A 103 -9.28 -11.97 19.94
C ASP A 103 -10.27 -11.00 20.62
N GLY A 104 -11.30 -10.56 19.89
CA GLY A 104 -12.36 -9.69 20.44
C GLY A 104 -11.95 -8.23 20.67
N GLN A 105 -10.75 -7.81 20.24
CA GLN A 105 -10.29 -6.43 20.36
C GLN A 105 -10.42 -5.70 19.01
N PRO A 106 -10.97 -4.47 18.98
CA PRO A 106 -10.92 -3.66 17.77
C PRO A 106 -9.47 -3.29 17.50
N GLU A 107 -8.99 -3.62 16.32
CA GLU A 107 -7.67 -3.20 15.89
C GLU A 107 -7.66 -1.71 15.62
N LEU A 108 -7.02 -0.93 16.47
CA LEU A 108 -6.79 0.51 16.25
C LEU A 108 -5.90 0.78 15.03
N ASN A 109 -5.22 -0.25 14.52
CA ASN A 109 -4.47 -0.22 13.27
C ASN A 109 -5.34 0.08 12.04
N THR A 110 -6.68 0.06 12.19
CA THR A 110 -7.63 0.48 11.14
C THR A 110 -7.85 2.00 11.09
N LEU A 111 -7.37 2.76 12.09
CA LEU A 111 -7.47 4.23 12.10
C LEU A 111 -6.35 4.83 11.24
N ARG A 112 -6.42 4.63 9.93
CA ARG A 112 -5.46 5.18 8.96
C ARG A 112 -5.80 6.64 8.72
N LEU A 113 -5.16 7.52 9.48
CA LEU A 113 -5.21 8.96 9.20
C LEU A 113 -4.21 9.29 8.09
N PRO A 114 -4.60 10.11 7.11
CA PRO A 114 -3.66 10.61 6.12
C PRO A 114 -2.49 11.35 6.78
N SER A 115 -1.27 11.01 6.42
CA SER A 115 -0.05 11.57 7.03
C SER A 115 0.10 13.08 6.84
N HIS A 116 -0.49 13.61 5.76
CA HIS A 116 -0.50 15.04 5.49
C HIS A 116 -1.54 15.80 6.34
N LEU A 117 -2.39 15.08 7.06
CA LEU A 117 -3.41 15.66 7.89
C LEU A 117 -2.80 16.14 9.21
N ARG A 118 -2.77 17.44 9.39
CA ARG A 118 -2.19 18.09 10.58
C ARG A 118 -3.22 18.36 11.67
N GLU A 119 -4.49 18.49 11.27
CA GLU A 119 -5.56 18.86 12.17
C GLU A 119 -6.90 18.23 11.78
N LEU A 120 -7.73 17.96 12.76
CA LEU A 120 -9.11 17.54 12.58
C LEU A 120 -10.07 18.54 13.21
N HIS A 121 -11.16 18.86 12.49
CA HIS A 121 -12.23 19.70 13.00
C HIS A 121 -13.23 18.88 13.82
N ALA A 122 -13.53 17.66 13.39
CA ALA A 122 -14.37 16.75 14.16
C ALA A 122 -14.04 15.27 13.91
N VAL A 123 -14.32 14.45 14.93
CA VAL A 123 -14.42 13.01 14.84
C VAL A 123 -15.89 12.64 14.86
N CYS A 124 -16.39 12.14 13.74
CA CYS A 124 -17.81 11.82 13.56
C CYS A 124 -18.04 10.33 13.79
N PHE A 125 -18.71 9.98 14.88
CA PHE A 125 -19.07 8.62 15.25
C PHE A 125 -20.44 8.26 14.69
N PHE A 126 -20.50 7.18 13.91
CA PHE A 126 -21.72 6.69 13.29
C PHE A 126 -22.35 5.53 14.08
N LEU A 127 -23.65 5.64 14.32
CA LEU A 127 -24.48 4.65 14.98
C LEU A 127 -25.78 4.48 14.19
N LYS A 128 -26.38 3.29 14.18
CA LYS A 128 -27.73 3.13 13.66
C LYS A 128 -28.73 3.68 14.67
N SER A 129 -29.69 4.48 14.23
CA SER A 129 -30.71 5.08 15.12
C SER A 129 -31.56 4.04 15.88
N SER A 130 -31.60 2.82 15.37
CA SER A 130 -32.31 1.67 15.96
C SER A 130 -31.53 0.94 17.05
N ASP A 131 -30.24 1.22 17.23
CA ASP A 131 -29.42 0.49 18.19
C ASP A 131 -29.88 0.75 19.62
N PHE A 132 -30.18 -0.29 20.37
CA PHE A 132 -30.65 -0.20 21.76
C PHE A 132 -29.50 -0.19 22.76
N GLU A 133 -28.34 -0.72 22.34
CA GLU A 133 -27.14 -0.83 23.14
C GLU A 133 -25.92 -0.45 22.29
N ILE A 134 -24.91 0.05 22.93
CA ILE A 134 -23.61 0.28 22.31
C ILE A 134 -22.91 -1.07 22.18
N SER A 135 -22.45 -1.41 20.99
CA SER A 135 -21.73 -2.66 20.77
C SER A 135 -20.39 -2.67 21.52
N PRO A 136 -19.90 -3.84 21.96
CA PRO A 136 -18.61 -3.96 22.60
C PRO A 136 -17.44 -3.42 21.73
N SER A 137 -17.55 -3.56 20.42
CA SER A 137 -16.58 -3.05 19.45
C SER A 137 -16.53 -1.52 19.46
N PHE A 138 -17.69 -0.87 19.43
CA PHE A 138 -17.79 0.58 19.49
C PHE A 138 -17.34 1.10 20.86
N GLU A 139 -17.71 0.44 21.96
CA GLU A 139 -17.27 0.79 23.31
C GLU A 139 -15.74 0.74 23.41
N SER A 140 -15.12 -0.34 22.94
CA SER A 140 -13.68 -0.49 22.94
C SER A 140 -12.98 0.57 22.09
N LEU A 141 -13.48 0.85 20.87
CA LEU A 141 -12.95 1.90 20.02
C LEU A 141 -13.03 3.27 20.68
N MET A 142 -14.19 3.67 21.20
CA MET A 142 -14.38 4.93 21.89
C MET A 142 -13.45 5.08 23.08
N THR A 143 -13.34 4.03 23.91
CA THR A 143 -12.45 4.01 25.07
C THR A 143 -10.99 4.22 24.65
N GLN A 144 -10.54 3.54 23.60
CA GLN A 144 -9.18 3.70 23.08
C GLN A 144 -8.93 5.11 22.50
N ILE A 145 -9.90 5.68 21.78
CA ILE A 145 -9.80 7.04 21.23
C ILE A 145 -9.74 8.07 22.36
N VAL A 146 -10.63 7.95 23.33
CA VAL A 146 -10.73 8.85 24.46
C VAL A 146 -9.46 8.83 25.33
N THR A 147 -8.83 7.67 25.48
CA THR A 147 -7.57 7.54 26.24
C THR A 147 -6.33 8.05 25.50
N LYS A 148 -6.40 8.13 24.16
CA LYS A 148 -5.26 8.57 23.32
C LYS A 148 -5.32 10.02 22.90
N LEU A 149 -6.53 10.60 22.84
CA LEU A 149 -6.72 11.97 22.46
C LEU A 149 -6.77 12.88 23.71
N ASP A 150 -6.35 14.13 23.52
CA ASP A 150 -6.44 15.13 24.56
C ASP A 150 -7.90 15.62 24.77
N ALA A 151 -8.13 16.35 25.84
CA ALA A 151 -9.45 16.90 26.17
C ALA A 151 -9.97 17.90 25.12
N ALA A 152 -9.09 18.51 24.32
CA ALA A 152 -9.49 19.41 23.23
C ALA A 152 -10.12 18.63 22.09
N ALA A 153 -9.54 17.47 21.73
CA ALA A 153 -10.07 16.59 20.70
C ALA A 153 -11.44 16.01 21.07
N ILE A 154 -11.64 15.65 22.34
CA ILE A 154 -12.91 15.07 22.84
C ILE A 154 -14.07 16.07 22.70
N LYS A 155 -13.81 17.38 22.83
CA LYS A 155 -14.82 18.41 22.61
C LYS A 155 -15.34 18.48 21.18
N ASN A 156 -14.57 17.95 20.23
CA ASN A 156 -14.89 17.94 18.81
C ASN A 156 -15.54 16.62 18.36
N PHE A 157 -16.03 15.82 19.29
CA PHE A 157 -16.79 14.62 18.97
C PHE A 157 -18.18 14.97 18.46
N VAL A 158 -18.56 14.33 17.38
CA VAL A 158 -19.85 14.46 16.71
C VAL A 158 -20.46 13.07 16.56
N PHE A 159 -21.77 12.95 16.78
CA PHE A 159 -22.47 11.69 16.64
C PHE A 159 -23.50 11.78 15.50
N ILE A 160 -23.44 10.82 14.58
CA ILE A 160 -24.33 10.74 13.43
C ILE A 160 -25.17 9.47 13.55
N LEU A 161 -26.46 9.65 13.76
CA LEU A 161 -27.43 8.57 13.87
C LEU A 161 -28.05 8.32 12.50
N THR A 162 -27.71 7.18 11.88
CA THR A 162 -28.18 6.81 10.55
C THR A 162 -29.53 6.07 10.59
N GLY A 163 -30.25 6.05 9.47
CA GLY A 163 -31.56 5.36 9.40
C GLY A 163 -32.68 6.03 10.19
N SER A 164 -32.56 7.29 10.49
CA SER A 164 -33.51 8.08 11.31
C SER A 164 -34.71 8.56 10.50
N ARG A 165 -35.59 7.66 10.06
CA ARG A 165 -36.75 7.99 9.20
C ARG A 165 -37.72 8.98 9.81
N LYS A 166 -38.13 8.74 11.07
CA LYS A 166 -39.24 9.45 11.72
C LYS A 166 -38.89 10.13 13.05
N PHE A 167 -37.66 9.96 13.53
CA PHE A 167 -37.32 10.35 14.89
C PHE A 167 -36.44 11.61 14.93
N TYR A 168 -36.67 12.44 15.89
CA TYR A 168 -35.71 13.42 16.36
C TYR A 168 -34.60 12.68 17.15
N PHE A 169 -33.44 13.31 17.30
CA PHE A 169 -32.27 12.64 17.91
C PHE A 169 -32.56 12.04 19.31
N TYR A 170 -33.33 12.71 20.16
CA TYR A 170 -33.66 12.22 21.52
C TYR A 170 -34.76 11.15 21.57
N SER A 171 -35.41 10.84 20.49
CA SER A 171 -36.39 9.74 20.44
C SER A 171 -35.80 8.49 19.78
N THR A 172 -34.48 8.45 19.52
CA THR A 172 -33.83 7.26 19.02
C THR A 172 -33.29 6.39 20.16
N SER A 173 -33.35 5.09 20.00
CA SER A 173 -32.74 4.15 20.94
C SER A 173 -31.27 4.37 21.08
N ALA A 174 -30.58 4.63 19.95
CA ALA A 174 -29.16 4.90 19.91
C ALA A 174 -28.75 6.13 20.73
N TYR A 175 -29.56 7.19 20.76
CA TYR A 175 -29.28 8.33 21.63
C TYR A 175 -29.28 7.96 23.11
N THR A 176 -30.25 7.17 23.52
CA THR A 176 -30.35 6.70 24.91
C THR A 176 -29.18 5.76 25.26
N ALA A 177 -28.83 4.84 24.36
CA ALA A 177 -27.69 3.95 24.53
C ALA A 177 -26.37 4.74 24.62
N LEU A 178 -26.19 5.72 23.74
CA LEU A 178 -25.01 6.59 23.73
C LEU A 178 -24.89 7.38 25.03
N TRP A 179 -26.01 7.95 25.51
CA TRP A 179 -26.02 8.73 26.73
C TRP A 179 -25.64 7.87 27.95
N LYS A 180 -26.22 6.67 28.08
CA LYS A 180 -25.87 5.69 29.15
C LYS A 180 -24.39 5.33 29.10
N PHE A 181 -23.87 5.08 27.91
CA PHE A 181 -22.47 4.73 27.71
C PHE A 181 -21.53 5.87 28.15
N VAL A 182 -21.82 7.12 27.73
CA VAL A 182 -21.02 8.28 28.12
C VAL A 182 -21.09 8.53 29.64
N ASP A 183 -22.24 8.30 30.26
CA ASP A 183 -22.41 8.40 31.72
C ASP A 183 -21.58 7.32 32.45
N THR A 184 -21.49 6.14 31.88
CA THR A 184 -20.62 5.06 32.39
C THR A 184 -19.13 5.42 32.30
N ILE A 185 -18.68 6.02 31.17
CA ILE A 185 -17.30 6.52 31.04
C ILE A 185 -17.03 7.59 32.10
N LYS A 186 -17.93 8.56 32.24
CA LYS A 186 -17.81 9.63 33.23
C LYS A 186 -17.72 9.12 34.67
N SER A 187 -18.44 8.04 34.99
CA SER A 187 -18.41 7.43 36.32
C SER A 187 -17.07 6.75 36.60
N ARG A 188 -16.42 6.17 35.57
CA ARG A 188 -15.10 5.51 35.68
C ARG A 188 -13.94 6.49 35.61
N THR A 189 -14.07 7.55 34.82
CA THR A 189 -13.01 8.54 34.51
C THR A 189 -13.61 9.93 34.52
N PRO A 190 -13.83 10.54 35.72
CA PRO A 190 -14.54 11.82 35.86
C PRO A 190 -13.93 13.01 35.15
N GLU A 191 -12.63 12.96 34.84
CA GLU A 191 -11.91 13.97 34.08
C GLU A 191 -12.30 13.99 32.60
N ILE A 192 -12.80 12.90 32.08
CA ILE A 192 -13.23 12.77 30.68
C ILE A 192 -14.69 13.22 30.54
N LYS A 193 -14.89 14.31 29.80
CA LYS A 193 -16.21 14.86 29.53
C LYS A 193 -16.53 14.78 28.03
N ILE A 194 -17.20 13.71 27.61
CA ILE A 194 -17.68 13.56 26.24
C ILE A 194 -18.99 14.34 26.11
N PRO A 195 -19.05 15.37 25.24
CA PRO A 195 -20.29 16.11 25.02
C PRO A 195 -21.29 15.25 24.24
N VAL A 196 -22.53 15.16 24.75
CA VAL A 196 -23.66 14.56 24.02
C VAL A 196 -24.87 15.47 24.23
N SER A 197 -25.27 16.12 23.16
CA SER A 197 -26.39 17.05 23.19
C SER A 197 -26.99 17.24 21.79
N SER A 198 -28.11 17.97 21.71
CA SER A 198 -28.70 18.34 20.41
C SER A 198 -27.76 19.11 19.49
N ASN A 199 -26.70 19.73 20.02
CA ASN A 199 -25.78 20.52 19.21
C ASN A 199 -24.81 19.63 18.40
N ASN A 200 -24.39 18.47 18.92
CA ASN A 200 -23.39 17.60 18.31
C ASN A 200 -23.90 16.19 17.96
N VAL A 201 -25.22 15.96 18.05
CA VAL A 201 -25.89 14.75 17.57
C VAL A 201 -26.75 15.08 16.36
N PHE A 202 -26.58 14.37 15.26
CA PHE A 202 -27.25 14.60 13.99
C PHE A 202 -27.95 13.33 13.53
N CYS A 203 -29.23 13.45 13.15
CA CYS A 203 -30.05 12.34 12.70
C CYS A 203 -30.23 12.40 11.18
N VAL A 204 -29.64 11.48 10.46
CA VAL A 204 -29.73 11.42 9.00
C VAL A 204 -30.41 10.14 8.52
N ASN A 205 -31.13 10.26 7.42
CA ASN A 205 -31.70 9.13 6.73
C ASN A 205 -31.27 9.17 5.25
N ASN A 206 -30.34 8.32 4.89
CA ASN A 206 -29.78 8.29 3.55
C ASN A 206 -30.63 7.45 2.55
N GLU A 207 -31.87 7.08 2.94
CA GLU A 207 -32.78 6.31 2.10
C GLU A 207 -33.09 7.05 0.78
N ALA A 208 -33.22 8.37 0.82
CA ALA A 208 -33.43 9.16 -0.36
C ALA A 208 -32.32 9.00 -1.42
N PHE A 209 -31.06 8.85 -0.99
CA PHE A 209 -29.94 8.54 -1.91
C PHE A 209 -30.07 7.12 -2.48
N VAL A 210 -30.45 6.14 -1.68
CA VAL A 210 -30.67 4.76 -2.14
C VAL A 210 -31.79 4.73 -3.19
N HIS A 211 -32.88 5.44 -2.97
CA HIS A 211 -33.99 5.55 -3.94
C HIS A 211 -33.56 6.28 -5.21
N LEU A 212 -32.74 7.33 -5.09
CA LEU A 212 -32.18 8.03 -6.23
C LEU A 212 -31.34 7.11 -7.12
N VAL A 213 -30.52 6.26 -6.51
CA VAL A 213 -29.71 5.26 -7.21
C VAL A 213 -30.59 4.17 -7.83
N ALA A 214 -31.58 3.66 -7.11
CA ALA A 214 -32.52 2.67 -7.65
C ALA A 214 -33.27 3.21 -8.88
N HIS A 215 -33.71 4.47 -8.83
CA HIS A 215 -34.34 5.14 -9.97
C HIS A 215 -33.38 5.24 -11.16
N MET A 216 -32.12 5.61 -10.93
CA MET A 216 -31.09 5.67 -11.97
C MET A 216 -30.87 4.31 -12.67
N CYS A 217 -31.05 3.21 -11.93
CA CYS A 217 -30.94 1.85 -12.44
C CYS A 217 -32.27 1.31 -13.05
N GLY A 218 -33.24 2.18 -13.28
CA GLY A 218 -34.49 1.83 -13.96
C GLY A 218 -35.58 1.24 -13.04
N THR A 219 -35.44 1.37 -11.72
CA THR A 219 -36.47 0.99 -10.75
C THR A 219 -37.28 2.24 -10.38
N PRO A 220 -38.47 2.48 -11.00
CA PRO A 220 -39.26 3.66 -10.71
C PRO A 220 -39.89 3.55 -9.31
N LEU A 221 -39.91 4.65 -8.59
CA LEU A 221 -40.61 4.79 -7.33
C LEU A 221 -42.11 4.93 -7.54
N ASN A 222 -42.91 4.35 -6.66
CA ASN A 222 -44.32 4.68 -6.60
C ASN A 222 -44.52 6.06 -5.93
N SER A 223 -45.77 6.60 -5.96
CA SER A 223 -46.07 7.95 -5.44
C SER A 223 -45.71 8.10 -3.97
N LYS A 224 -45.98 7.10 -3.15
CA LYS A 224 -45.70 7.08 -1.70
C LYS A 224 -44.21 7.02 -1.40
N GLU A 225 -43.47 6.24 -2.18
CA GLU A 225 -41.99 6.17 -2.07
C GLU A 225 -41.37 7.50 -2.49
N SER A 226 -41.90 8.15 -3.53
CA SER A 226 -41.44 9.45 -3.97
C SER A 226 -41.65 10.52 -2.89
N GLU A 227 -42.83 10.59 -2.29
CA GLU A 227 -43.13 11.51 -1.18
C GLU A 227 -42.23 11.24 0.06
N ASN A 228 -42.05 9.98 0.42
CA ASN A 228 -41.14 9.59 1.51
C ASN A 228 -39.69 9.97 1.22
N SER A 229 -39.26 9.82 -0.02
CA SER A 229 -37.90 10.19 -0.45
C SER A 229 -37.68 11.69 -0.40
N GLU A 230 -38.68 12.49 -0.80
CA GLU A 230 -38.62 13.95 -0.71
C GLU A 230 -38.54 14.44 0.74
N ALA A 231 -39.38 13.89 1.62
CA ALA A 231 -39.36 14.20 3.04
C ALA A 231 -38.03 13.79 3.69
N SER A 232 -37.51 12.60 3.35
CA SER A 232 -36.22 12.10 3.81
C SER A 232 -35.05 12.98 3.33
N TRP A 233 -35.07 13.39 2.06
CA TRP A 233 -34.08 14.30 1.50
C TRP A 233 -34.04 15.63 2.25
N LYS A 234 -35.18 16.30 2.34
CA LYS A 234 -35.32 17.61 3.01
C LYS A 234 -34.80 17.57 4.45
N LYS A 235 -35.17 16.53 5.20
CA LYS A 235 -34.76 16.35 6.60
C LYS A 235 -33.24 16.13 6.68
N SER A 236 -32.70 15.18 5.91
CA SER A 236 -31.27 14.84 5.95
C SER A 236 -30.40 15.95 5.42
N GLN A 237 -30.83 16.69 4.39
CA GLN A 237 -30.15 17.87 3.89
C GLN A 237 -30.10 18.97 4.97
N GLY A 238 -31.22 19.19 5.71
CA GLY A 238 -31.25 20.13 6.83
C GLY A 238 -30.28 19.76 7.95
N GLU A 239 -30.21 18.47 8.31
CA GLU A 239 -29.25 17.98 9.31
C GLU A 239 -27.80 18.09 8.82
N CYS A 240 -27.54 17.83 7.55
CA CYS A 240 -26.20 18.01 6.97
C CYS A 240 -25.79 19.48 6.95
N LYS A 241 -26.71 20.43 6.62
CA LYS A 241 -26.43 21.86 6.73
C LYS A 241 -26.16 22.29 8.19
N ARG A 242 -26.90 21.70 9.15
CA ARG A 242 -26.67 21.96 10.58
C ARG A 242 -25.31 21.39 11.03
N LEU A 243 -24.93 20.20 10.58
CA LEU A 243 -23.62 19.62 10.82
C LEU A 243 -22.50 20.51 10.29
N LEU A 244 -22.57 20.93 9.03
CA LEU A 244 -21.57 21.79 8.41
C LEU A 244 -21.44 23.14 9.15
N ALA A 245 -22.55 23.76 9.51
CA ALA A 245 -22.57 25.00 10.29
C ALA A 245 -22.02 24.81 11.72
N TYR A 246 -22.15 23.63 12.30
CA TYR A 246 -21.55 23.30 13.59
C TYR A 246 -20.04 23.12 13.48
N VAL A 247 -19.59 22.23 12.57
CA VAL A 247 -18.16 21.88 12.45
C VAL A 247 -17.31 23.04 11.96
N SER A 248 -17.87 23.97 11.15
CA SER A 248 -17.16 25.17 10.69
C SER A 248 -16.81 26.16 11.83
N LYS A 249 -17.47 26.04 12.98
CA LYS A 249 -17.22 26.85 14.16
C LYS A 249 -16.29 26.21 15.18
N LEU A 250 -15.99 24.93 15.00
CA LEU A 250 -15.08 24.21 15.88
C LEU A 250 -13.64 24.66 15.62
N ARG A 251 -12.88 24.82 16.70
CA ARG A 251 -11.43 24.95 16.58
C ARG A 251 -10.85 23.57 16.32
N PRO A 252 -10.10 23.39 15.22
CA PRO A 252 -9.49 22.11 14.95
C PRO A 252 -8.49 21.76 16.05
N PHE A 253 -8.42 20.51 16.39
CA PHE A 253 -7.36 19.99 17.26
C PHE A 253 -6.22 19.44 16.42
N GLN A 254 -5.00 19.63 16.91
CA GLN A 254 -3.81 19.17 16.23
C GLN A 254 -3.67 17.66 16.42
N LEU A 255 -3.40 16.96 15.33
CA LEU A 255 -3.04 15.55 15.40
C LEU A 255 -1.59 15.42 15.86
N PRO A 256 -1.27 14.44 16.71
CA PRO A 256 0.12 14.19 17.08
C PRO A 256 0.89 13.84 15.79
N VAL A 257 1.72 14.78 15.38
CA VAL A 257 2.62 14.55 14.24
C VAL A 257 3.79 13.76 14.77
N ASN A 258 3.92 12.51 14.33
CA ASN A 258 5.20 11.84 14.50
C ASN A 258 6.19 12.51 13.54
N GLY A 259 7.13 13.30 14.09
CA GLY A 259 8.11 14.06 13.32
C GLY A 259 8.92 13.22 12.33
N ALA A 260 8.92 11.89 12.51
CA ALA A 260 9.60 10.96 11.63
C ALA A 260 8.80 10.60 10.35
N VAL A 261 7.48 10.83 10.30
CA VAL A 261 6.64 10.40 9.15
C VAL A 261 7.04 11.07 7.84
N GLU A 262 7.14 12.40 7.84
CA GLU A 262 7.46 13.17 6.62
C GLU A 262 8.90 12.95 6.12
N PRO A 263 9.93 12.96 7.00
CA PRO A 263 11.28 12.58 6.61
C PRO A 263 11.37 11.15 6.05
N ILE A 264 10.72 10.17 6.68
CA ILE A 264 10.69 8.78 6.22
C ILE A 264 9.99 8.68 4.87
N GLN A 265 8.83 9.29 4.70
CA GLN A 265 8.10 9.28 3.44
C GLN A 265 8.93 9.86 2.31
N THR A 266 9.47 11.07 2.51
CA THR A 266 10.33 11.75 1.52
C THR A 266 11.55 10.91 1.17
N PHE A 267 12.17 10.26 2.17
CA PHE A 267 13.31 9.38 1.98
C PHE A 267 12.94 8.16 1.12
N LEU A 268 11.84 7.47 1.42
CA LEU A 268 11.40 6.29 0.68
C LEU A 268 10.98 6.65 -0.75
N GLU A 269 10.27 7.75 -0.96
CA GLU A 269 9.88 8.22 -2.30
C GLU A 269 11.11 8.47 -3.19
N LYS A 270 12.13 9.14 -2.65
CA LYS A 270 13.36 9.45 -3.37
C LYS A 270 14.21 8.21 -3.66
N ASN A 271 14.30 7.29 -2.71
CA ASN A 271 15.30 6.23 -2.73
C ASN A 271 14.78 4.85 -3.16
N SER A 272 13.45 4.66 -3.26
CA SER A 272 12.88 3.39 -3.77
C SER A 272 13.26 3.08 -5.23
N PRO A 273 13.28 4.04 -6.18
CA PRO A 273 13.71 3.74 -7.55
C PRO A 273 15.19 3.31 -7.65
N PRO A 274 16.17 4.00 -7.05
CA PRO A 274 17.56 3.56 -7.09
C PRO A 274 17.76 2.20 -6.37
N LEU A 275 17.09 1.95 -5.25
CA LEU A 275 17.16 0.65 -4.57
C LEU A 275 16.63 -0.48 -5.44
N LEU A 276 15.52 -0.28 -6.13
CA LEU A 276 14.96 -1.26 -7.06
C LEU A 276 15.95 -1.55 -8.21
N HIS A 277 16.58 -0.52 -8.76
CA HIS A 277 17.60 -0.68 -9.80
C HIS A 277 18.80 -1.52 -9.31
N ILE A 278 19.30 -1.23 -8.11
CA ILE A 278 20.41 -1.98 -7.48
C ILE A 278 20.02 -3.45 -7.30
N LEU A 279 18.82 -3.71 -6.79
CA LEU A 279 18.30 -5.08 -6.60
C LEU A 279 18.26 -5.84 -7.92
N LEU A 280 17.66 -5.27 -8.96
CA LEU A 280 17.53 -5.89 -10.28
C LEU A 280 18.90 -6.20 -10.92
N SER A 281 19.83 -5.23 -10.86
CA SER A 281 21.19 -5.39 -11.38
C SER A 281 21.98 -6.43 -10.60
N ASN A 282 21.89 -6.46 -9.29
CA ASN A 282 22.56 -7.46 -8.47
C ASN A 282 22.07 -8.89 -8.79
N PHE A 283 20.75 -9.09 -8.94
CA PHE A 283 20.20 -10.38 -9.36
C PHE A 283 20.69 -10.80 -10.76
N LYS A 284 20.78 -9.85 -11.71
CA LYS A 284 21.33 -10.13 -13.05
C LYS A 284 22.80 -10.54 -12.97
N ASN A 285 23.61 -9.79 -12.22
CA ASN A 285 25.03 -10.04 -12.05
C ASN A 285 25.32 -11.35 -11.31
N SER A 286 24.57 -11.66 -10.26
CA SER A 286 24.69 -12.95 -9.55
C SER A 286 24.47 -14.16 -10.47
N LYS A 287 23.47 -14.07 -11.36
CA LYS A 287 23.20 -15.13 -12.34
C LYS A 287 24.31 -15.22 -13.39
N LYS A 288 24.83 -14.08 -13.86
CA LYS A 288 25.92 -14.00 -14.83
C LYS A 288 27.22 -14.57 -14.23
N CYS A 289 27.52 -14.22 -12.96
CA CYS A 289 28.64 -14.78 -12.20
C CYS A 289 28.63 -16.30 -12.17
N LYS A 290 27.52 -16.91 -11.78
CA LYS A 290 27.42 -18.37 -11.71
C LYS A 290 27.73 -19.01 -13.06
N LYS A 291 27.12 -18.48 -14.13
CA LYS A 291 27.37 -19.00 -15.48
C LYS A 291 28.85 -18.88 -15.89
N LEU A 292 29.47 -17.71 -15.67
CA LEU A 292 30.89 -17.49 -16.01
C LEU A 292 31.83 -18.40 -15.20
N LEU A 293 31.48 -18.70 -13.96
CA LEU A 293 32.25 -19.59 -13.11
C LEU A 293 32.17 -21.02 -13.65
N ASP A 294 30.97 -21.49 -13.97
CA ASP A 294 30.75 -22.84 -14.58
C ASP A 294 31.50 -22.96 -15.92
N ASP A 295 31.34 -21.95 -16.80
CA ASP A 295 32.03 -21.93 -18.11
C ASP A 295 33.57 -21.94 -17.94
N SER A 296 34.09 -21.22 -16.93
CA SER A 296 35.54 -21.18 -16.65
C SER A 296 36.07 -22.49 -16.08
N GLU A 297 35.26 -23.22 -15.30
CA GLU A 297 35.59 -24.56 -14.80
C GLU A 297 35.64 -25.57 -15.92
N GLN A 298 34.64 -25.57 -16.78
CA GLN A 298 34.63 -26.46 -17.97
C GLN A 298 35.84 -26.20 -18.86
N ALA A 299 36.20 -24.93 -19.12
CA ALA A 299 37.38 -24.60 -19.90
C ALA A 299 38.70 -25.10 -19.26
N CYS A 300 38.82 -24.98 -17.92
CA CYS A 300 39.97 -25.53 -17.20
C CYS A 300 40.08 -27.04 -17.32
N HIS A 301 38.96 -27.77 -17.15
CA HIS A 301 38.92 -29.25 -17.32
C HIS A 301 39.31 -29.65 -18.72
N LEU A 302 38.79 -28.97 -19.76
CA LEU A 302 39.09 -29.27 -21.13
C LEU A 302 40.61 -29.17 -21.45
N VAL A 303 41.27 -28.11 -20.89
CA VAL A 303 42.72 -27.96 -21.06
C VAL A 303 43.51 -29.01 -20.27
N ASP A 304 43.05 -29.42 -19.10
CA ASP A 304 43.70 -30.45 -18.33
C ASP A 304 43.55 -31.85 -19.00
N ASP A 305 42.38 -32.13 -19.60
CA ASP A 305 42.17 -33.33 -20.43
C ASP A 305 43.09 -33.35 -21.68
N MET A 306 43.21 -32.18 -22.37
CA MET A 306 44.12 -32.07 -23.51
C MET A 306 45.59 -32.34 -23.12
N LYS A 307 46.02 -31.86 -21.91
CA LYS A 307 47.35 -32.14 -21.40
C LYS A 307 47.57 -33.63 -21.16
N GLN A 308 46.56 -34.33 -20.62
CA GLN A 308 46.65 -35.76 -20.39
C GLN A 308 46.78 -36.56 -21.70
N VAL A 309 46.04 -36.17 -22.74
CA VAL A 309 46.13 -36.79 -24.07
C VAL A 309 47.50 -36.59 -24.69
N ILE A 310 48.14 -35.44 -24.51
CA ILE A 310 49.49 -35.17 -25.01
C ILE A 310 50.56 -35.94 -24.22
N GLN A 311 50.35 -36.06 -22.88
CA GLN A 311 51.28 -36.80 -22.01
C GLN A 311 51.18 -38.34 -22.21
N ASN A 312 50.01 -38.84 -22.53
CA ASN A 312 49.70 -40.24 -22.72
C ASN A 312 48.99 -40.44 -24.07
N PRO A 313 49.66 -40.36 -25.22
CA PRO A 313 49.01 -40.51 -26.49
C PRO A 313 48.47 -41.97 -26.61
N PRO A 314 47.21 -42.10 -27.12
CA PRO A 314 46.66 -43.47 -27.33
C PRO A 314 47.55 -44.27 -28.22
N ALA A 315 47.75 -45.51 -27.82
CA ALA A 315 48.62 -46.46 -28.59
C ALA A 315 48.17 -46.54 -30.07
N PRO A 316 49.10 -46.47 -31.03
CA PRO A 316 48.71 -46.49 -32.43
C PRO A 316 47.99 -47.80 -32.73
N SER A 317 46.79 -47.71 -33.28
CA SER A 317 46.04 -48.89 -33.76
C SER A 317 46.84 -49.68 -34.74
N SER A 318 47.00 -50.97 -34.44
CA SER A 318 47.79 -51.89 -35.17
C SER A 318 47.15 -52.29 -36.51
N HIS A 319 47.15 -51.43 -37.50
CA HIS A 319 46.93 -51.74 -38.89
C HIS A 319 47.72 -50.77 -39.79
N HIS A 320 48.83 -51.30 -40.28
CA HIS A 320 49.62 -51.10 -41.48
C HIS A 320 51.10 -51.00 -41.17
N LYS A 321 51.72 -52.20 -41.26
CA LYS A 321 53.15 -52.29 -41.53
C LYS A 321 53.36 -52.13 -43.05
N GLN A 322 53.89 -50.99 -43.46
CA GLN A 322 54.65 -50.86 -44.70
C GLN A 322 55.91 -50.02 -44.44
N HIS A 323 57.06 -50.61 -44.77
CA HIS A 323 58.37 -50.06 -44.65
C HIS A 323 58.57 -48.92 -45.68
N HIS A 324 58.93 -47.71 -45.20
CA HIS A 324 59.61 -46.69 -46.00
C HIS A 324 60.66 -45.94 -45.16
N PRO A 325 61.85 -45.63 -45.74
CA PRO A 325 63.01 -45.08 -45.01
C PRO A 325 63.02 -43.58 -44.80
N GLN A 326 61.90 -42.86 -44.73
CA GLN A 326 61.84 -41.41 -44.50
C GLN A 326 61.62 -41.04 -43.03
N LYS A 327 61.77 -41.96 -42.07
CA LYS A 327 61.36 -41.79 -40.67
C LYS A 327 62.20 -40.85 -39.81
N LYS A 328 63.35 -40.34 -40.21
CA LYS A 328 64.18 -39.49 -39.34
C LYS A 328 63.83 -37.96 -39.38
N GLN A 329 63.33 -37.49 -40.51
CA GLN A 329 62.94 -36.04 -40.58
C GLN A 329 61.51 -35.77 -40.02
N GLU A 330 60.59 -36.74 -40.15
CA GLU A 330 59.26 -36.66 -39.60
C GLU A 330 59.21 -36.77 -38.05
N SER A 331 60.14 -37.49 -37.41
CA SER A 331 60.21 -37.50 -35.93
C SER A 331 60.70 -36.22 -35.32
N GLN A 332 61.71 -35.53 -35.91
CA GLN A 332 62.20 -34.27 -35.41
C GLN A 332 61.21 -33.13 -35.58
N THR A 333 60.40 -33.12 -36.65
CA THR A 333 59.29 -32.14 -36.80
C THR A 333 58.10 -32.42 -35.88
N ARG A 334 57.75 -33.68 -35.58
CA ARG A 334 56.74 -34.07 -34.60
C ARG A 334 57.16 -33.67 -33.17
N ASP A 335 58.39 -33.95 -32.77
CA ASP A 335 58.89 -33.62 -31.43
C ASP A 335 58.93 -32.10 -31.18
N SER A 336 59.22 -31.26 -32.22
CA SER A 336 59.18 -29.82 -32.12
C SER A 336 57.74 -29.27 -32.07
N VAL A 337 56.83 -29.83 -32.87
CA VAL A 337 55.38 -29.44 -32.86
C VAL A 337 54.71 -29.84 -31.55
N ASP A 338 55.03 -31.02 -31.01
CA ASP A 338 54.51 -31.46 -29.69
C ASP A 338 55.06 -30.59 -28.55
N GLY A 339 56.33 -30.14 -28.65
CA GLY A 339 56.96 -29.19 -27.70
C GLY A 339 56.27 -27.83 -27.67
N ASP A 340 56.04 -27.26 -28.86
CA ASP A 340 55.39 -25.98 -29.02
C ASP A 340 53.92 -26.02 -28.58
N MET A 341 53.22 -27.14 -28.88
CA MET A 341 51.81 -27.35 -28.46
C MET A 341 51.69 -27.48 -26.94
N LYS A 342 52.61 -28.18 -26.28
CA LYS A 342 52.68 -28.33 -24.83
C LYS A 342 52.93 -26.97 -24.15
N ALA A 343 53.88 -26.16 -24.67
CA ALA A 343 54.18 -24.84 -24.15
C ALA A 343 52.95 -23.87 -24.28
N ASN A 344 52.25 -23.94 -25.41
CA ASN A 344 51.03 -23.15 -25.63
C ASN A 344 49.90 -23.57 -24.71
N LEU A 345 49.72 -24.86 -24.46
CA LEU A 345 48.73 -25.38 -23.51
C LEU A 345 49.03 -24.98 -22.06
N GLU A 346 50.31 -25.00 -21.66
CA GLU A 346 50.70 -24.53 -20.33
C GLU A 346 50.44 -23.00 -20.15
N LYS A 347 50.73 -22.21 -21.17
CA LYS A 347 50.43 -20.79 -21.20
C LYS A 347 48.93 -20.55 -21.13
N THR A 348 48.13 -21.25 -21.89
CA THR A 348 46.67 -21.17 -21.89
C THR A 348 46.08 -21.56 -20.54
N ALA A 349 46.57 -22.65 -19.93
CA ALA A 349 46.15 -23.06 -18.58
C ALA A 349 46.44 -22.02 -17.51
N LYS A 350 47.60 -21.32 -17.61
CA LYS A 350 47.95 -20.25 -16.69
C LYS A 350 46.99 -19.04 -16.81
N ILE A 351 46.66 -18.66 -18.05
CA ILE A 351 45.73 -17.59 -18.34
C ILE A 351 44.32 -17.94 -17.80
N LEU A 352 43.81 -19.13 -18.09
CA LEU A 352 42.50 -19.60 -17.62
C LEU A 352 42.40 -19.65 -16.09
N LYS A 353 43.46 -20.11 -15.40
CA LYS A 353 43.52 -20.08 -13.94
C LYS A 353 43.47 -18.65 -13.38
N GLN A 354 44.13 -17.68 -14.03
CA GLN A 354 44.06 -16.28 -13.64
C GLN A 354 42.67 -15.71 -13.89
N GLN A 355 42.03 -16.00 -15.03
CA GLN A 355 40.68 -15.58 -15.34
C GLN A 355 39.66 -16.19 -14.37
N LYS A 356 39.75 -17.47 -14.06
CA LYS A 356 38.91 -18.14 -13.06
C LYS A 356 39.01 -17.44 -11.68
N LYS A 357 40.24 -17.13 -11.25
CA LYS A 357 40.45 -16.40 -9.99
C LYS A 357 39.85 -15.02 -9.99
N PHE A 358 39.94 -14.29 -11.12
CA PHE A 358 39.33 -12.97 -11.27
C PHE A 358 37.80 -13.06 -11.21
N ILE A 359 37.17 -14.02 -11.94
CA ILE A 359 35.73 -14.26 -11.92
C ILE A 359 35.27 -14.65 -10.51
N ALA A 360 35.98 -15.56 -9.83
CA ALA A 360 35.63 -15.96 -8.45
C ALA A 360 35.68 -14.77 -7.49
N ASN A 361 36.64 -13.87 -7.61
CA ASN A 361 36.71 -12.66 -6.80
C ASN A 361 35.54 -11.72 -7.09
N ALA A 362 35.20 -11.51 -8.36
CA ALA A 362 34.05 -10.71 -8.75
C ALA A 362 32.73 -11.28 -8.22
N CYS A 363 32.53 -12.60 -8.29
CA CYS A 363 31.36 -13.29 -7.71
C CYS A 363 31.27 -13.07 -6.21
N LYS A 364 32.39 -13.17 -5.49
CA LYS A 364 32.45 -12.91 -4.06
C LYS A 364 32.06 -11.47 -3.68
N VAL A 365 32.45 -10.49 -4.52
CA VAL A 365 32.02 -9.10 -4.35
C VAL A 365 30.50 -8.98 -4.55
N VAL A 366 29.93 -9.60 -5.58
CA VAL A 366 28.47 -9.61 -5.83
C VAL A 366 27.70 -10.22 -4.64
N GLU A 367 28.18 -11.33 -4.07
CA GLU A 367 27.58 -11.96 -2.88
C GLU A 367 27.63 -11.03 -1.65
N THR A 368 28.79 -10.48 -1.36
CA THR A 368 28.97 -9.50 -0.26
C THR A 368 28.06 -8.28 -0.44
N GLN A 369 27.88 -7.83 -1.66
CA GLN A 369 26.98 -6.74 -2.00
C GLN A 369 25.52 -7.14 -1.76
N GLN A 370 25.14 -8.35 -2.09
CA GLN A 370 23.80 -8.87 -1.88
C GLN A 370 23.39 -8.83 -0.40
N ASP A 371 24.29 -9.21 0.49
CA ASP A 371 24.04 -9.14 1.94
C ASP A 371 23.80 -7.71 2.42
N LYS A 372 24.61 -6.77 1.95
CA LYS A 372 24.42 -5.34 2.26
C LYS A 372 23.11 -4.79 1.70
N ILE A 373 22.74 -5.17 0.48
CA ILE A 373 21.46 -4.79 -0.13
C ILE A 373 20.30 -5.29 0.72
N TYR A 374 20.36 -6.52 1.25
CA TYR A 374 19.32 -7.06 2.12
C TYR A 374 19.22 -6.30 3.44
N GLN A 375 20.33 -5.90 4.06
CA GLN A 375 20.32 -5.06 5.26
C GLN A 375 19.62 -3.70 5.01
N VAL A 376 19.90 -3.05 3.88
CA VAL A 376 19.21 -1.81 3.49
C VAL A 376 17.73 -2.08 3.22
N LEU A 377 17.41 -3.19 2.56
CA LEU A 377 16.03 -3.57 2.24
C LEU A 377 15.20 -3.85 3.51
N GLU A 378 15.80 -4.45 4.55
CA GLU A 378 15.18 -4.64 5.86
C GLU A 378 14.80 -3.31 6.50
N LYS A 379 15.69 -2.33 6.45
CA LYS A 379 15.42 -0.99 6.96
C LYS A 379 14.34 -0.27 6.15
N PHE A 380 14.32 -0.41 4.82
CA PHE A 380 13.23 0.10 3.97
C PHE A 380 11.89 -0.53 4.31
N ALA A 381 11.85 -1.85 4.50
CA ALA A 381 10.65 -2.57 4.88
C ALA A 381 10.14 -2.15 6.27
N ALA A 382 11.05 -1.90 7.21
CA ALA A 382 10.72 -1.38 8.53
C ALA A 382 10.09 0.02 8.44
N MET A 383 10.71 0.94 7.69
CA MET A 383 10.18 2.28 7.44
C MET A 383 8.83 2.24 6.72
N ALA A 384 8.68 1.40 5.70
CA ALA A 384 7.41 1.23 4.98
C ALA A 384 6.31 0.68 5.89
N THR A 385 6.62 -0.31 6.73
CA THR A 385 5.70 -0.85 7.73
C THR A 385 5.29 0.21 8.76
N PHE A 386 6.23 1.05 9.19
CA PHE A 386 5.93 2.19 10.06
C PHE A 386 4.97 3.17 9.36
N LEU A 387 5.23 3.56 8.11
CA LEU A 387 4.34 4.46 7.35
C LEU A 387 2.94 3.87 7.11
N GLU A 388 2.83 2.56 6.92
CA GLU A 388 1.53 1.87 6.81
C GLU A 388 0.66 2.07 8.05
N THR A 389 1.24 2.21 9.25
CA THR A 389 0.48 2.52 10.47
C THR A 389 -0.17 3.89 10.43
N TYR A 390 0.32 4.79 9.55
CA TYR A 390 -0.21 6.12 9.27
C TYR A 390 -1.02 6.19 7.97
N GLY A 391 -1.33 5.03 7.36
CA GLY A 391 -2.13 4.96 6.14
C GLY A 391 -1.40 5.36 4.86
N LEU A 392 -0.07 5.34 4.88
CA LEU A 392 0.76 5.64 3.71
C LEU A 392 1.11 4.37 2.94
N ASP A 393 1.18 4.50 1.62
CA ASP A 393 1.53 3.40 0.73
C ASP A 393 3.02 3.05 0.83
N ASP A 394 3.32 1.77 0.61
CA ASP A 394 4.68 1.30 0.44
C ASP A 394 5.22 1.69 -0.94
N ASN A 395 6.07 2.71 -0.96
CA ASN A 395 6.63 3.25 -2.20
C ASN A 395 7.48 2.23 -2.98
N LEU A 396 8.19 1.33 -2.29
CA LEU A 396 9.00 0.31 -2.95
C LEU A 396 8.12 -0.78 -3.55
N GLU A 397 7.10 -1.24 -2.83
CA GLU A 397 6.11 -2.21 -3.33
C GLU A 397 5.37 -1.68 -4.57
N ALA A 398 4.94 -0.42 -4.53
CA ALA A 398 4.30 0.25 -5.66
C ALA A 398 5.23 0.34 -6.88
N LYS A 399 6.52 0.61 -6.68
CA LYS A 399 7.53 0.63 -7.77
C LYS A 399 7.80 -0.74 -8.34
N ILE A 400 7.87 -1.78 -7.52
CA ILE A 400 8.00 -3.18 -7.98
C ILE A 400 6.77 -3.58 -8.80
N ALA A 401 5.56 -3.23 -8.35
CA ALA A 401 4.32 -3.51 -9.06
C ALA A 401 4.25 -2.80 -10.41
N SER A 402 4.55 -1.50 -10.44
CA SER A 402 4.61 -0.71 -11.68
C SER A 402 5.62 -1.28 -12.66
N ALA A 403 6.83 -1.61 -12.18
CA ALA A 403 7.85 -2.24 -13.02
C ALA A 403 7.43 -3.61 -13.58
N SER A 404 6.56 -4.34 -12.88
CA SER A 404 6.05 -5.65 -13.36
C SER A 404 4.96 -5.52 -14.42
N SER A 405 4.23 -4.41 -14.45
CA SER A 405 3.12 -4.15 -15.39
C SER A 405 3.55 -3.46 -16.69
N GLU A 406 4.79 -3.01 -16.82
CA GLU A 406 5.28 -2.37 -18.04
C GLU A 406 5.26 -3.32 -19.24
N GLU A 407 4.60 -2.90 -20.33
CA GLU A 407 4.58 -3.62 -21.60
C GLU A 407 5.97 -3.61 -22.25
N GLY A 408 6.39 -4.75 -22.80
CA GLY A 408 7.67 -4.89 -23.52
C GLY A 408 8.78 -5.59 -22.74
N LYS A 409 8.61 -5.94 -21.48
CA LYS A 409 9.61 -6.72 -20.72
C LYS A 409 9.60 -8.19 -21.14
N ASN A 410 10.82 -8.73 -21.33
CA ASN A 410 10.98 -10.13 -21.67
C ASN A 410 10.74 -11.05 -20.45
N GLU A 411 10.47 -12.34 -20.70
CA GLU A 411 10.24 -13.38 -19.69
C GLU A 411 11.33 -13.46 -18.59
N ARG A 412 12.59 -13.15 -18.94
CA ARG A 412 13.71 -13.18 -17.99
C ARG A 412 13.63 -12.03 -16.99
N GLU A 413 13.22 -10.85 -17.45
CA GLU A 413 13.06 -9.67 -16.59
C GLU A 413 11.87 -9.82 -15.66
N LYS A 414 10.76 -10.36 -16.15
CA LYS A 414 9.59 -10.68 -15.32
C LYS A 414 9.96 -11.66 -14.20
N LYS A 415 10.70 -12.73 -14.49
CA LYS A 415 11.18 -13.70 -13.49
C LYS A 415 12.10 -13.07 -12.43
N ILE A 416 12.90 -12.06 -12.80
CA ILE A 416 13.74 -11.35 -11.83
C ILE A 416 12.88 -10.45 -10.95
N LEU A 417 11.93 -9.71 -11.51
CA LEU A 417 10.99 -8.88 -10.77
C LEU A 417 10.16 -9.69 -9.76
N ASP A 418 9.67 -10.87 -10.17
CA ASP A 418 8.94 -11.77 -9.26
C ASP A 418 9.81 -12.22 -8.07
N LYS A 419 11.10 -12.51 -8.31
CA LYS A 419 12.02 -12.83 -7.22
C LYS A 419 12.26 -11.66 -6.29
N VAL A 420 12.45 -10.46 -6.83
CA VAL A 420 12.60 -9.23 -6.02
C VAL A 420 11.36 -9.02 -5.16
N ARG A 421 10.17 -9.18 -5.75
CA ARG A 421 8.90 -9.10 -5.02
C ARG A 421 8.82 -10.10 -3.87
N GLN A 422 9.09 -11.39 -4.15
CA GLN A 422 9.06 -12.45 -3.12
C GLN A 422 10.04 -12.20 -1.98
N VAL A 423 11.24 -11.71 -2.29
CA VAL A 423 12.24 -11.37 -1.27
C VAL A 423 11.74 -10.20 -0.42
N TYR A 424 11.23 -9.14 -1.05
CA TYR A 424 10.73 -7.97 -0.32
C TYR A 424 9.52 -8.30 0.56
N GLU A 425 8.54 -9.03 0.05
CA GLU A 425 7.36 -9.46 0.82
C GLU A 425 7.75 -10.34 2.03
N ARG A 426 8.77 -11.18 1.89
CA ARG A 426 9.31 -11.99 3.01
C ARG A 426 9.92 -11.09 4.08
N ILE A 427 10.76 -10.14 3.69
CA ILE A 427 11.41 -9.20 4.61
C ILE A 427 10.36 -8.35 5.31
N LYS A 428 9.39 -7.82 4.59
CA LYS A 428 8.29 -7.01 5.11
C LYS A 428 7.43 -7.78 6.13
N ARG A 429 7.14 -9.06 5.86
CA ARG A 429 6.44 -9.92 6.84
C ARG A 429 7.22 -10.11 8.13
N ASN A 430 8.54 -10.16 8.06
CA ASN A 430 9.39 -10.25 9.26
C ASN A 430 9.39 -8.91 10.01
N ALA A 431 9.54 -7.79 9.32
CA ALA A 431 9.48 -6.45 9.92
C ALA A 431 8.16 -6.20 10.68
N LYS A 432 7.02 -6.67 10.15
CA LYS A 432 5.71 -6.59 10.82
C LYS A 432 5.62 -7.37 12.14
N LYS A 433 6.48 -8.35 12.38
CA LYS A 433 6.53 -9.13 13.63
C LYS A 433 7.37 -8.45 14.72
N GLU A 434 8.28 -7.58 14.33
CA GLU A 434 9.14 -6.85 15.24
C GLU A 434 8.42 -5.57 15.70
N ALA A 435 7.82 -5.60 16.88
CA ALA A 435 6.82 -4.64 17.36
C ALA A 435 7.34 -3.23 17.72
N LYS A 436 8.60 -2.87 17.48
CA LYS A 436 9.13 -1.51 17.75
C LYS A 436 10.10 -1.09 16.66
N ILE A 437 9.61 -0.21 15.79
CA ILE A 437 10.44 0.49 14.83
C ILE A 437 10.60 1.92 15.33
N GLU A 438 11.75 2.21 15.94
CA GLU A 438 12.18 3.58 16.22
C GLU A 438 13.10 4.00 15.08
N VAL A 439 12.58 4.82 14.16
CA VAL A 439 13.37 5.41 13.08
C VAL A 439 13.57 6.89 13.40
N ASN A 440 14.81 7.32 13.51
CA ASN A 440 15.19 8.71 13.71
C ASN A 440 15.93 9.29 12.48
N GLU A 441 16.13 10.61 12.44
CA GLU A 441 16.77 11.29 11.32
C GLU A 441 18.22 10.83 11.07
N ASP A 442 18.98 10.51 12.14
CA ASP A 442 20.35 10.03 12.01
C ASP A 442 20.40 8.65 11.35
N GLU A 443 19.43 7.81 11.65
CA GLU A 443 19.29 6.49 11.04
C GLU A 443 18.91 6.58 9.56
N ILE A 444 18.00 7.48 9.21
CA ILE A 444 17.63 7.78 7.81
C ILE A 444 18.87 8.27 7.03
N ALA A 445 19.66 9.18 7.61
CA ALA A 445 20.88 9.68 6.99
C ALA A 445 21.94 8.57 6.80
N THR A 446 22.02 7.64 7.75
CA THR A 446 22.93 6.49 7.66
C THR A 446 22.54 5.54 6.56
N ILE A 447 21.25 5.23 6.44
CA ILE A 447 20.72 4.38 5.37
C ILE A 447 20.95 5.03 3.99
N GLY A 448 20.79 6.36 3.89
CA GLY A 448 21.10 7.11 2.67
C GLY A 448 22.55 6.96 2.22
N LYS A 449 23.52 7.10 3.14
CA LYS A 449 24.94 6.88 2.85
C LYS A 449 25.27 5.45 2.45
N ASP A 450 24.61 4.46 3.06
CA ASP A 450 24.80 3.07 2.69
C ASP A 450 24.24 2.78 1.31
N LEU A 451 23.11 3.38 0.94
CA LEU A 451 22.52 3.26 -0.39
C LEU A 451 23.43 3.89 -1.47
N GLU A 452 24.02 5.07 -1.22
CA GLU A 452 24.98 5.71 -2.13
C GLU A 452 26.21 4.82 -2.38
N LYS A 453 26.77 4.19 -1.32
CA LYS A 453 27.88 3.24 -1.45
C LYS A 453 27.49 2.02 -2.27
N LEU A 454 26.29 1.51 -2.06
CA LEU A 454 25.75 0.37 -2.84
C LEU A 454 25.61 0.74 -4.30
N GLN A 455 25.13 1.94 -4.61
CA GLN A 455 24.96 2.43 -5.97
C GLN A 455 26.30 2.53 -6.70
N LEU A 456 27.32 3.15 -6.09
CA LEU A 456 28.66 3.25 -6.65
C LEU A 456 29.28 1.86 -6.92
N CYS A 457 29.14 0.93 -5.96
CA CYS A 457 29.62 -0.42 -6.14
C CYS A 457 28.89 -1.15 -7.27
N GLN A 458 27.58 -0.94 -7.40
CA GLN A 458 26.79 -1.55 -8.46
C GLN A 458 27.19 -1.04 -9.86
N GLU A 459 27.47 0.24 -10.01
CA GLU A 459 27.97 0.82 -11.26
C GLU A 459 29.30 0.18 -11.71
N VAL A 460 30.20 -0.10 -10.76
CA VAL A 460 31.47 -0.80 -11.03
C VAL A 460 31.21 -2.24 -11.49
N LEU A 461 30.35 -2.95 -10.79
CA LEU A 461 29.97 -4.33 -11.15
C LEU A 461 29.28 -4.39 -12.51
N ASP A 462 28.38 -3.48 -12.80
CA ASP A 462 27.69 -3.42 -14.10
C ASP A 462 28.68 -3.20 -15.25
N ASN A 463 29.74 -2.39 -15.03
CA ASN A 463 30.80 -2.19 -16.00
C ASN A 463 31.67 -3.45 -16.19
N ILE A 464 31.98 -4.19 -15.11
CA ILE A 464 32.70 -5.46 -15.18
C ILE A 464 31.91 -6.52 -15.98
N PHE A 465 30.59 -6.56 -15.81
CA PHE A 465 29.72 -7.55 -16.43
C PHE A 465 29.06 -7.09 -17.75
N LYS A 466 29.29 -5.87 -18.23
CA LYS A 466 28.81 -5.41 -19.54
C LYS A 466 29.54 -6.06 -20.71
N ASN A 467 30.78 -6.42 -20.53
CA ASN A 467 31.66 -7.11 -21.49
C ASN A 467 31.60 -8.61 -21.24
#